data_38aaf09c24f8e2ef9fa5a29ea6a9f8bd
#
_entry.id   38aaf09c24f8e2ef9fa5a29ea6a9f8bd
#
_cell.length_a   1.000
_cell.length_b   1.000
_cell.length_c   1.000
_cell.angle_alpha   90.00
_cell.angle_beta   90.00
_cell.angle_gamma   90.00
#
_symmetry.space_group_name_H-M   'P 1'
#
loop_
_entity.id
_entity.type
_entity.pdbx_description
1 polymer ?
#
loop_
_entity_poly.entity_id
_entity_poly.type
_entity_poly.pdbx_seq_one_letter_code
_entity_poly.pdbx_strand_id
1 'polypeptide(L)'
;MSMFLKVIVLISLLNLSIMAAEYTIKLTHVVSPNTPKGMAADFFAKRVSELTHGKVDVIVFPNSQLYGDGEELKALKLGNAHIAMPSFSKFTHIIPEIQLFDLPFLFRDVHHVHAVLDGEVGEIIKDKVTAKGFVALDYWDAGFKHLSSSQKAILMPNDAEGLKFRSMNSHVLEAQFKAIGVTPYVLPFSEVYTALQKGSVDGAENPLSNFYTKRFYEVQTDLTLTSHGYLGYLVIMSESFWRKFPSDLKPMILQAMKEATAYERKLALQDDETTLLKLEEYAKTSTAFHIHTLTIEQKEAWQKAMEAIYPQFYSVIGEALIKKVQAVPVLSH
;
A
#
# COMPACT_ATOMS: atom_id res chain seq x y z
N MET A 1 57.53 -29.52 49.26
CA MET A 1 56.82 -30.58 48.49
C MET A 1 55.47 -29.97 48.09
N SER A 2 55.48 -29.42 46.86
CA SER A 2 54.36 -28.58 46.34
C SER A 2 53.35 -29.44 45.62
N MET A 3 52.13 -29.38 46.08
CA MET A 3 50.97 -30.07 45.49
C MET A 3 50.30 -29.12 44.49
N PHE A 4 50.55 -29.34 43.20
CA PHE A 4 49.91 -28.60 42.14
C PHE A 4 48.42 -29.01 42.02
N LEU A 5 47.54 -28.11 42.43
CA LEU A 5 46.07 -28.26 42.24
C LEU A 5 45.75 -27.89 40.78
N LYS A 6 45.47 -28.88 39.96
CA LYS A 6 44.96 -28.64 38.59
C LYS A 6 43.51 -28.28 38.65
N VAL A 7 43.20 -26.99 38.52
CA VAL A 7 41.83 -26.48 38.27
C VAL A 7 41.51 -26.70 36.79
N ILE A 8 40.71 -27.71 36.48
CA ILE A 8 40.13 -27.90 35.17
C ILE A 8 38.93 -26.95 35.07
N VAL A 9 39.11 -25.83 34.41
CA VAL A 9 38.01 -24.95 34.01
C VAL A 9 37.30 -25.64 32.84
N LEU A 10 36.14 -26.21 33.12
CA LEU A 10 35.24 -26.74 32.10
C LEU A 10 34.56 -25.55 31.45
N ILE A 11 35.13 -25.04 30.34
CA ILE A 11 34.49 -24.08 29.46
C ILE A 11 33.40 -24.84 28.71
N SER A 12 32.19 -24.81 29.23
CA SER A 12 31.00 -25.19 28.47
C SER A 12 30.83 -24.16 27.35
N LEU A 13 31.39 -24.44 26.19
CA LEU A 13 31.05 -23.81 24.94
C LEU A 13 29.55 -24.05 24.70
N LEU A 14 28.71 -23.10 25.09
CA LEU A 14 27.38 -22.98 24.50
C LEU A 14 27.58 -22.80 23.00
N ASN A 15 27.54 -23.88 22.27
CA ASN A 15 27.33 -23.84 20.83
C ASN A 15 25.95 -23.25 20.61
N LEU A 16 25.81 -21.91 20.57
CA LEU A 16 24.74 -21.30 19.84
C LEU A 16 24.99 -21.67 18.38
N SER A 17 24.50 -22.82 17.99
CA SER A 17 24.34 -23.13 16.58
C SER A 17 23.38 -22.09 16.05
N ILE A 18 23.86 -21.05 15.37
CA ILE A 18 23.07 -20.23 14.48
C ILE A 18 22.61 -21.24 13.40
N MET A 19 21.49 -21.90 13.65
CA MET A 19 20.89 -22.76 12.65
C MET A 19 20.43 -21.85 11.53
N ALA A 20 21.06 -22.00 10.35
CA ALA A 20 20.55 -21.34 9.16
C ALA A 20 19.08 -21.76 8.97
N ALA A 21 18.23 -20.82 8.61
CA ALA A 21 16.83 -21.10 8.38
C ALA A 21 16.69 -22.18 7.28
N GLU A 22 15.79 -23.13 7.53
CA GLU A 22 15.49 -24.21 6.57
C GLU A 22 14.78 -23.68 5.32
N TYR A 23 14.00 -22.60 5.49
CA TYR A 23 13.20 -22.00 4.42
C TYR A 23 13.41 -20.49 4.40
N THR A 24 13.54 -19.94 3.21
CA THR A 24 13.64 -18.48 3.01
C THR A 24 12.46 -17.97 2.20
N ILE A 25 11.75 -16.97 2.74
CA ILE A 25 10.68 -16.24 2.06
C ILE A 25 11.26 -14.90 1.59
N LYS A 26 11.18 -14.61 0.28
CA LYS A 26 11.50 -13.30 -0.27
C LYS A 26 10.23 -12.46 -0.35
N LEU A 27 10.19 -11.37 0.43
CA LEU A 27 9.08 -10.42 0.45
C LEU A 27 9.52 -9.12 -0.21
N THR A 28 8.77 -8.61 -1.18
CA THR A 28 9.09 -7.38 -1.92
C THR A 28 8.00 -6.34 -1.82
N HIS A 29 8.38 -5.07 -1.75
CA HIS A 29 7.46 -3.93 -1.84
C HIS A 29 8.14 -2.66 -2.37
N VAL A 30 7.33 -1.71 -2.87
CA VAL A 30 7.83 -0.51 -3.57
C VAL A 30 7.96 0.73 -2.71
N VAL A 31 7.44 0.70 -1.47
CA VAL A 31 7.44 1.87 -0.58
C VAL A 31 8.66 1.90 0.35
N SER A 32 8.84 3.02 1.05
CA SER A 32 9.86 3.16 2.08
C SER A 32 9.63 2.18 3.24
N PRO A 33 10.70 1.67 3.91
CA PRO A 33 10.57 0.86 5.12
C PRO A 33 9.90 1.62 6.28
N ASN A 34 9.91 2.95 6.26
CA ASN A 34 9.31 3.80 7.32
C ASN A 34 7.81 4.10 7.09
N THR A 35 7.17 3.49 6.10
CA THR A 35 5.70 3.54 5.95
C THR A 35 5.03 2.48 6.82
N PRO A 36 3.73 2.59 7.14
CA PRO A 36 2.99 1.53 7.85
C PRO A 36 3.20 0.16 7.21
N LYS A 37 3.07 0.04 5.88
CA LYS A 37 3.34 -1.19 5.13
C LYS A 37 4.78 -1.68 5.30
N GLY A 38 5.78 -0.81 5.23
CA GLY A 38 7.19 -1.20 5.39
C GLY A 38 7.47 -1.74 6.78
N MET A 39 7.03 -1.02 7.83
CA MET A 39 7.17 -1.45 9.23
C MET A 39 6.43 -2.75 9.52
N ALA A 40 5.26 -2.95 8.93
CA ALA A 40 4.51 -4.19 9.10
C ALA A 40 5.15 -5.38 8.35
N ALA A 41 5.82 -5.14 7.23
CA ALA A 41 6.61 -6.17 6.55
C ALA A 41 7.77 -6.66 7.41
N ASP A 42 8.49 -5.75 8.06
CA ASP A 42 9.57 -6.09 9.00
C ASP A 42 9.02 -6.78 10.26
N PHE A 43 7.87 -6.31 10.76
CA PHE A 43 7.17 -6.98 11.86
C PHE A 43 6.76 -8.41 11.48
N PHE A 44 6.18 -8.61 10.30
CA PHE A 44 5.84 -9.94 9.78
C PHE A 44 7.06 -10.85 9.74
N ALA A 45 8.18 -10.37 9.20
CA ALA A 45 9.43 -11.12 9.13
C ALA A 45 9.88 -11.58 10.52
N LYS A 46 9.90 -10.67 11.48
CA LYS A 46 10.22 -10.97 12.89
C LYS A 46 9.27 -12.02 13.47
N ARG A 47 7.95 -11.86 13.30
CA ARG A 47 6.95 -12.79 13.85
C ARG A 47 7.05 -14.18 13.24
N VAL A 48 7.30 -14.28 11.94
CA VAL A 48 7.55 -15.57 11.28
C VAL A 48 8.75 -16.29 11.92
N SER A 49 9.87 -15.59 12.09
CA SER A 49 11.06 -16.17 12.73
C SER A 49 10.75 -16.64 14.16
N GLU A 50 10.04 -15.83 14.96
CA GLU A 50 9.67 -16.18 16.34
C GLU A 50 8.73 -17.40 16.40
N LEU A 51 7.66 -17.41 15.60
CA LEU A 51 6.66 -18.49 15.62
C LEU A 51 7.23 -19.81 15.08
N THR A 52 8.14 -19.75 14.13
CA THR A 52 8.79 -20.93 13.53
C THR A 52 10.07 -21.34 14.26
N HIS A 53 10.43 -20.67 15.36
CA HIS A 53 11.68 -20.89 16.10
C HIS A 53 12.92 -20.83 15.19
N GLY A 54 12.93 -19.86 14.26
CA GLY A 54 14.03 -19.65 13.33
C GLY A 54 14.10 -20.59 12.12
N LYS A 55 13.13 -21.51 11.97
CA LYS A 55 13.09 -22.39 10.78
C LYS A 55 12.79 -21.66 9.48
N VAL A 56 12.04 -20.55 9.55
CA VAL A 56 11.71 -19.74 8.39
C VAL A 56 12.29 -18.35 8.58
N ASP A 57 13.06 -17.91 7.59
CA ASP A 57 13.56 -16.54 7.47
C ASP A 57 12.78 -15.79 6.40
N VAL A 58 12.43 -14.52 6.64
CA VAL A 58 11.77 -13.65 5.68
C VAL A 58 12.68 -12.47 5.38
N ILE A 59 13.19 -12.42 4.16
CA ILE A 59 14.03 -11.31 3.69
C ILE A 59 13.13 -10.29 3.03
N VAL A 60 13.06 -9.08 3.62
CA VAL A 60 12.26 -7.96 3.12
C VAL A 60 13.10 -7.11 2.16
N PHE A 61 12.56 -6.82 0.98
CA PHE A 61 13.15 -5.98 -0.07
C PHE A 61 12.26 -4.75 -0.29
N PRO A 62 12.51 -3.62 0.41
CA PRO A 62 11.74 -2.39 0.27
C PRO A 62 12.19 -1.57 -0.95
N ASN A 63 11.49 -0.43 -1.21
CA ASN A 63 11.90 0.56 -2.22
C ASN A 63 12.13 0.02 -3.63
N SER A 64 11.39 -1.01 -4.05
CA SER A 64 11.58 -1.68 -5.36
C SER A 64 12.96 -2.32 -5.54
N GLN A 65 13.66 -2.70 -4.47
CA GLN A 65 15.00 -3.26 -4.55
C GLN A 65 15.05 -4.60 -5.28
N LEU A 66 13.99 -5.40 -5.20
CA LEU A 66 13.94 -6.70 -5.87
C LEU A 66 13.09 -6.63 -7.15
N TYR A 67 11.89 -6.04 -7.05
CA TYR A 67 10.97 -5.86 -8.17
C TYR A 67 10.28 -4.50 -8.07
N GLY A 68 10.12 -3.86 -9.24
CA GLY A 68 9.41 -2.61 -9.39
C GLY A 68 7.90 -2.78 -9.45
N ASP A 69 7.22 -1.64 -9.45
CA ASP A 69 5.78 -1.50 -9.48
C ASP A 69 5.18 -2.16 -10.74
N GLY A 70 4.36 -3.18 -10.55
CA GLY A 70 3.76 -3.98 -11.63
C GLY A 70 4.55 -5.21 -12.07
N GLU A 71 5.80 -5.38 -11.61
CA GLU A 71 6.61 -6.57 -11.91
C GLU A 71 6.39 -7.69 -10.87
N GLU A 72 5.91 -7.33 -9.69
CA GLU A 72 5.76 -8.23 -8.54
C GLU A 72 4.87 -9.44 -8.85
N LEU A 73 3.74 -9.24 -9.55
CA LEU A 73 2.82 -10.33 -9.90
C LEU A 73 3.49 -11.39 -10.79
N LYS A 74 4.28 -10.94 -11.77
CA LYS A 74 5.05 -11.83 -12.64
C LYS A 74 6.14 -12.55 -11.85
N ALA A 75 6.83 -11.84 -10.95
CA ALA A 75 7.88 -12.41 -10.11
C ALA A 75 7.35 -13.52 -9.19
N LEU A 76 6.15 -13.33 -8.59
CA LEU A 76 5.51 -14.36 -7.78
C LEU A 76 5.13 -15.59 -8.60
N LYS A 77 4.57 -15.40 -9.81
CA LYS A 77 4.22 -16.53 -10.70
C LYS A 77 5.41 -17.35 -11.12
N LEU A 78 6.57 -16.70 -11.32
CA LEU A 78 7.83 -17.36 -11.67
C LEU A 78 8.56 -17.94 -10.45
N GLY A 79 8.11 -17.66 -9.21
CA GLY A 79 8.77 -18.10 -7.98
C GLY A 79 10.05 -17.33 -7.65
N ASN A 80 10.28 -16.18 -8.29
CA ASN A 80 11.47 -15.35 -8.04
C ASN A 80 11.31 -14.50 -6.77
N ALA A 81 10.08 -14.14 -6.42
CA ALA A 81 9.66 -13.62 -5.12
C ALA A 81 8.55 -14.50 -4.56
N HIS A 82 8.35 -14.48 -3.24
CA HIS A 82 7.38 -15.35 -2.58
C HIS A 82 6.18 -14.59 -2.03
N ILE A 83 6.38 -13.38 -1.49
CA ILE A 83 5.31 -12.47 -1.04
C ILE A 83 5.51 -11.10 -1.67
N ALA A 84 4.41 -10.47 -2.06
CA ALA A 84 4.37 -9.09 -2.50
C ALA A 84 3.10 -8.40 -1.97
N MET A 85 3.13 -7.06 -1.93
CA MET A 85 2.05 -6.22 -1.45
C MET A 85 1.77 -5.10 -2.45
N PRO A 86 1.37 -5.43 -3.69
CA PRO A 86 1.03 -4.43 -4.68
C PRO A 86 -0.27 -3.70 -4.33
N SER A 87 -0.41 -2.47 -4.81
CA SER A 87 -1.68 -1.74 -4.73
C SER A 87 -2.76 -2.42 -5.59
N PHE A 88 -4.03 -2.20 -5.25
CA PHE A 88 -5.16 -2.79 -5.96
C PHE A 88 -5.09 -2.53 -7.47
N SER A 89 -4.70 -1.33 -7.89
CA SER A 89 -4.55 -0.94 -9.29
C SER A 89 -3.61 -1.84 -10.12
N LYS A 90 -2.72 -2.62 -9.48
CA LYS A 90 -1.80 -3.52 -10.18
C LYS A 90 -2.46 -4.81 -10.66
N PHE A 91 -3.64 -5.13 -10.15
CA PHE A 91 -4.39 -6.31 -10.51
C PHE A 91 -5.40 -6.08 -11.66
N THR A 92 -5.61 -4.86 -12.10
CA THR A 92 -6.70 -4.46 -13.01
C THR A 92 -6.73 -5.24 -14.32
N HIS A 93 -5.57 -5.65 -14.85
CA HIS A 93 -5.47 -6.45 -16.07
C HIS A 93 -5.84 -7.93 -15.89
N ILE A 94 -5.75 -8.45 -14.66
CA ILE A 94 -6.04 -9.87 -14.38
C ILE A 94 -7.33 -10.05 -13.60
N ILE A 95 -7.78 -9.02 -12.88
CA ILE A 95 -9.01 -8.97 -12.10
C ILE A 95 -9.63 -7.59 -12.32
N PRO A 96 -10.41 -7.40 -13.41
CA PRO A 96 -11.00 -6.09 -13.74
C PRO A 96 -11.87 -5.51 -12.63
N GLU A 97 -12.55 -6.36 -11.85
CA GLU A 97 -13.44 -5.95 -10.77
C GLU A 97 -12.71 -5.27 -9.60
N ILE A 98 -11.40 -5.48 -9.44
CA ILE A 98 -10.61 -4.84 -8.38
C ILE A 98 -10.51 -3.32 -8.56
N GLN A 99 -10.81 -2.80 -9.77
CA GLN A 99 -10.95 -1.38 -10.03
C GLN A 99 -12.04 -0.70 -9.17
N LEU A 100 -12.91 -1.51 -8.56
CA LEU A 100 -13.86 -1.06 -7.55
C LEU A 100 -13.19 -0.18 -6.49
N PHE A 101 -12.02 -0.61 -6.01
CA PHE A 101 -11.30 0.10 -4.94
C PHE A 101 -10.63 1.40 -5.40
N ASP A 102 -10.50 1.62 -6.70
CA ASP A 102 -9.98 2.86 -7.29
C ASP A 102 -11.08 3.91 -7.53
N LEU A 103 -12.38 3.55 -7.41
CA LEU A 103 -13.49 4.49 -7.62
C LEU A 103 -13.40 5.65 -6.63
N PRO A 104 -13.41 6.91 -7.12
CA PRO A 104 -13.29 8.08 -6.27
C PRO A 104 -14.52 8.24 -5.37
N PHE A 105 -14.32 8.67 -4.13
CA PHE A 105 -15.36 8.91 -3.11
C PHE A 105 -16.24 7.69 -2.79
N LEU A 106 -15.84 6.47 -3.16
CA LEU A 106 -16.57 5.25 -2.85
C LEU A 106 -16.59 4.96 -1.33
N PHE A 107 -15.46 5.22 -0.67
CA PHE A 107 -15.30 4.97 0.75
C PHE A 107 -15.53 6.24 1.56
N ARG A 108 -16.32 6.12 2.64
CA ARG A 108 -16.64 7.23 3.53
C ARG A 108 -15.52 7.57 4.49
N ASP A 109 -14.90 6.54 5.05
CA ASP A 109 -13.80 6.61 6.00
C ASP A 109 -13.07 5.26 6.07
N VAL A 110 -12.03 5.16 6.90
CA VAL A 110 -11.22 3.94 7.05
C VAL A 110 -12.03 2.78 7.67
N HIS A 111 -13.00 3.05 8.53
CA HIS A 111 -13.85 1.99 9.11
C HIS A 111 -14.76 1.38 8.05
N HIS A 112 -15.28 2.20 7.14
CA HIS A 112 -16.00 1.70 5.96
C HIS A 112 -15.09 0.84 5.07
N VAL A 113 -13.85 1.28 4.81
CA VAL A 113 -12.86 0.47 4.08
C VAL A 113 -12.68 -0.89 4.73
N HIS A 114 -12.41 -0.93 6.04
CA HIS A 114 -12.19 -2.19 6.75
C HIS A 114 -13.44 -3.08 6.74
N ALA A 115 -14.64 -2.50 6.94
CA ALA A 115 -15.88 -3.27 6.88
C ALA A 115 -16.12 -3.91 5.49
N VAL A 116 -15.73 -3.23 4.42
CA VAL A 116 -15.80 -3.74 3.04
C VAL A 116 -14.76 -4.82 2.79
N LEU A 117 -13.50 -4.59 3.17
CA LEU A 117 -12.38 -5.49 2.91
C LEU A 117 -12.44 -6.77 3.76
N ASP A 118 -12.93 -6.68 5.01
CA ASP A 118 -13.10 -7.81 5.91
C ASP A 118 -14.44 -8.54 5.70
N GLY A 119 -15.33 -7.96 4.88
CA GLY A 119 -16.64 -8.48 4.57
C GLY A 119 -16.70 -9.27 3.26
N GLU A 120 -17.92 -9.51 2.79
CA GLU A 120 -18.22 -10.29 1.59
C GLU A 120 -17.50 -9.79 0.34
N VAL A 121 -17.36 -8.46 0.19
CA VAL A 121 -16.70 -7.87 -0.99
C VAL A 121 -15.22 -8.22 -1.02
N GLY A 122 -14.54 -8.12 0.13
CA GLY A 122 -13.14 -8.51 0.24
C GLY A 122 -12.93 -9.99 -0.06
N GLU A 123 -13.80 -10.87 0.44
CA GLU A 123 -13.72 -12.31 0.13
C GLU A 123 -13.94 -12.60 -1.37
N ILE A 124 -14.91 -11.94 -2.02
CA ILE A 124 -15.12 -12.06 -3.48
C ILE A 124 -13.83 -11.72 -4.25
N ILE A 125 -13.11 -10.68 -3.84
CA ILE A 125 -11.85 -10.29 -4.49
C ILE A 125 -10.74 -11.28 -4.18
N LYS A 126 -10.61 -11.79 -2.94
CA LYS A 126 -9.63 -12.83 -2.58
C LYS A 126 -9.84 -14.11 -3.39
N ASP A 127 -11.08 -14.53 -3.59
CA ASP A 127 -11.41 -15.69 -4.41
C ASP A 127 -10.96 -15.50 -5.86
N LYS A 128 -11.20 -14.32 -6.45
CA LYS A 128 -10.72 -13.99 -7.78
C LYS A 128 -9.20 -13.98 -7.90
N VAL A 129 -8.51 -13.49 -6.89
CA VAL A 129 -7.03 -13.53 -6.79
C VAL A 129 -6.52 -14.96 -6.74
N THR A 130 -7.18 -15.80 -5.93
CA THR A 130 -6.86 -17.23 -5.81
C THR A 130 -7.06 -17.95 -7.13
N ALA A 131 -8.14 -17.66 -7.86
CA ALA A 131 -8.39 -18.21 -9.19
C ALA A 131 -7.32 -17.80 -10.24
N LYS A 132 -6.52 -16.75 -9.96
CA LYS A 132 -5.40 -16.33 -10.82
C LYS A 132 -4.06 -16.94 -10.40
N GLY A 133 -4.03 -17.88 -9.46
CA GLY A 133 -2.83 -18.62 -9.04
C GLY A 133 -1.97 -17.86 -8.03
N PHE A 134 -2.61 -17.11 -7.15
CA PHE A 134 -1.98 -16.51 -5.97
C PHE A 134 -2.68 -16.97 -4.70
N VAL A 135 -2.03 -16.91 -3.57
CA VAL A 135 -2.65 -17.00 -2.25
C VAL A 135 -2.89 -15.57 -1.76
N ALA A 136 -4.15 -15.18 -1.63
CA ALA A 136 -4.51 -13.91 -1.00
C ALA A 136 -4.38 -14.07 0.51
N LEU A 137 -3.47 -13.32 1.13
CA LEU A 137 -3.19 -13.42 2.57
C LEU A 137 -4.04 -12.43 3.34
N ASP A 138 -3.93 -11.13 3.04
CA ASP A 138 -4.68 -10.09 3.72
C ASP A 138 -4.69 -8.76 2.96
N TYR A 139 -5.43 -7.76 3.49
CA TYR A 139 -5.47 -6.39 3.01
C TYR A 139 -4.76 -5.45 3.98
N TRP A 140 -3.93 -4.56 3.43
CA TRP A 140 -3.20 -3.52 4.18
C TRP A 140 -3.52 -2.13 3.66
N ASP A 141 -3.40 -1.13 4.53
CA ASP A 141 -3.75 0.25 4.26
C ASP A 141 -2.57 1.06 3.71
N ALA A 142 -2.87 2.10 2.96
CA ALA A 142 -1.96 3.22 2.74
C ALA A 142 -2.63 4.54 3.14
N GLY A 143 -3.96 4.58 3.11
CA GLY A 143 -4.75 5.74 3.49
C GLY A 143 -5.48 6.42 2.33
N PHE A 144 -6.17 7.50 2.63
CA PHE A 144 -6.84 8.32 1.63
C PHE A 144 -5.85 9.17 0.85
N LYS A 145 -6.11 9.29 -0.45
CA LYS A 145 -5.25 10.03 -1.38
C LYS A 145 -5.60 11.52 -1.40
N HIS A 146 -4.56 12.32 -1.54
CA HIS A 146 -4.61 13.75 -1.70
C HIS A 146 -3.91 14.17 -2.98
N LEU A 147 -4.24 15.35 -3.52
CA LEU A 147 -3.63 15.88 -4.72
C LEU A 147 -2.45 16.80 -4.37
N SER A 148 -1.35 16.68 -5.09
CA SER A 148 -0.26 17.64 -5.02
C SER A 148 0.04 18.25 -6.39
N SER A 149 0.56 19.47 -6.42
CA SER A 149 0.91 20.20 -7.63
C SER A 149 2.14 21.08 -7.41
N SER A 150 2.94 21.25 -8.47
CA SER A 150 4.05 22.22 -8.53
C SER A 150 3.67 23.52 -9.22
N GLN A 151 2.42 23.65 -9.71
CA GLN A 151 1.98 24.80 -10.50
C GLN A 151 1.12 25.78 -9.72
N LYS A 152 0.17 25.27 -8.95
CA LYS A 152 -0.80 26.07 -8.19
C LYS A 152 -1.60 25.20 -7.21
N ALA A 153 -2.25 25.85 -6.27
CA ALA A 153 -3.27 25.22 -5.43
C ALA A 153 -4.44 24.69 -6.29
N ILE A 154 -4.91 23.48 -6.00
CA ILE A 154 -6.02 22.84 -6.72
C ILE A 154 -7.20 22.70 -5.76
N LEU A 155 -7.98 23.77 -5.62
CA LEU A 155 -9.10 23.84 -4.68
C LEU A 155 -10.41 23.36 -5.31
N MET A 156 -10.60 23.62 -6.61
CA MET A 156 -11.76 23.20 -7.40
C MET A 156 -11.32 22.26 -8.54
N PRO A 157 -12.20 21.39 -9.05
CA PRO A 157 -11.87 20.51 -10.17
C PRO A 157 -11.28 21.24 -11.38
N ASN A 158 -11.82 22.41 -11.73
CA ASN A 158 -11.35 23.21 -12.87
C ASN A 158 -9.95 23.79 -12.66
N ASP A 159 -9.45 23.87 -11.43
CA ASP A 159 -8.07 24.31 -11.17
C ASP A 159 -7.05 23.31 -11.73
N ALA A 160 -7.45 22.05 -11.89
CA ALA A 160 -6.59 20.99 -12.43
C ALA A 160 -6.54 20.95 -13.95
N GLU A 161 -7.42 21.70 -14.64
CA GLU A 161 -7.52 21.65 -16.11
C GLU A 161 -6.18 21.97 -16.81
N GLY A 162 -5.82 21.13 -17.76
CA GLY A 162 -4.59 21.24 -18.56
C GLY A 162 -3.33 20.72 -17.88
N LEU A 163 -3.38 20.38 -16.61
CA LEU A 163 -2.22 19.83 -15.89
C LEU A 163 -1.96 18.36 -16.29
N LYS A 164 -0.72 17.93 -16.06
CA LYS A 164 -0.23 16.58 -16.29
C LYS A 164 -0.01 15.91 -14.93
N PHE A 165 -0.75 14.85 -14.65
CA PHE A 165 -0.61 14.14 -13.37
C PHE A 165 -0.09 12.74 -13.55
N ARG A 166 0.78 12.33 -12.64
CA ARG A 166 1.15 10.93 -12.52
C ARG A 166 -0.05 10.12 -12.05
N SER A 167 -0.30 9.01 -12.71
CA SER A 167 -1.30 8.02 -12.33
C SER A 167 -0.68 6.64 -12.12
N MET A 168 -1.38 5.77 -11.40
CA MET A 168 -1.12 4.34 -11.41
C MET A 168 -1.85 3.71 -12.62
N ASN A 169 -1.50 2.45 -12.94
CA ASN A 169 -2.08 1.72 -14.07
C ASN A 169 -3.50 1.22 -13.73
N SER A 170 -4.50 2.09 -13.88
CA SER A 170 -5.92 1.78 -13.67
C SER A 170 -6.77 2.68 -14.56
N HIS A 171 -7.72 2.09 -15.28
CA HIS A 171 -8.62 2.85 -16.13
C HIS A 171 -9.54 3.79 -15.33
N VAL A 172 -9.90 3.42 -14.10
CA VAL A 172 -10.66 4.29 -13.19
C VAL A 172 -9.84 5.53 -12.85
N LEU A 173 -8.56 5.36 -12.46
CA LEU A 173 -7.68 6.48 -12.11
C LEU A 173 -7.39 7.38 -13.30
N GLU A 174 -7.26 6.81 -14.49
CA GLU A 174 -7.15 7.61 -15.71
C GLU A 174 -8.44 8.39 -16.02
N ALA A 175 -9.60 7.74 -15.86
CA ALA A 175 -10.89 8.37 -16.12
C ALA A 175 -11.19 9.51 -15.13
N GLN A 176 -10.88 9.35 -13.84
CA GLN A 176 -11.07 10.42 -12.84
C GLN A 176 -10.26 11.67 -13.18
N PHE A 177 -9.01 11.51 -13.61
CA PHE A 177 -8.19 12.63 -14.00
C PHE A 177 -8.71 13.31 -15.29
N LYS A 178 -9.10 12.52 -16.30
CA LYS A 178 -9.70 13.06 -17.53
C LYS A 178 -10.99 13.83 -17.25
N ALA A 179 -11.81 13.37 -16.28
CA ALA A 179 -13.05 14.04 -15.90
C ALA A 179 -12.86 15.46 -15.34
N ILE A 180 -11.67 15.78 -14.84
CA ILE A 180 -11.30 17.10 -14.33
C ILE A 180 -10.31 17.84 -15.26
N GLY A 181 -10.21 17.41 -16.52
CA GLY A 181 -9.36 18.06 -17.53
C GLY A 181 -7.85 17.81 -17.40
N VAL A 182 -7.43 16.85 -16.55
CA VAL A 182 -6.02 16.48 -16.35
C VAL A 182 -5.61 15.41 -17.35
N THR A 183 -4.37 15.51 -17.86
CA THR A 183 -3.74 14.45 -18.67
C THR A 183 -3.00 13.46 -17.74
N PRO A 184 -3.47 12.21 -17.60
CA PRO A 184 -2.80 11.21 -16.78
C PRO A 184 -1.57 10.61 -17.48
N TYR A 185 -0.49 10.42 -16.71
CA TYR A 185 0.74 9.74 -17.13
C TYR A 185 0.99 8.56 -16.19
N VAL A 186 0.93 7.34 -16.71
CA VAL A 186 1.19 6.12 -15.93
C VAL A 186 2.71 5.96 -15.76
N LEU A 187 3.17 6.04 -14.51
CA LEU A 187 4.58 5.86 -14.14
C LEU A 187 4.71 4.94 -12.92
N PRO A 188 5.76 4.08 -12.88
CA PRO A 188 6.10 3.32 -11.68
C PRO A 188 6.38 4.25 -10.49
N PHE A 189 6.10 3.79 -9.27
CA PHE A 189 6.23 4.63 -8.07
C PHE A 189 7.67 5.10 -7.83
N SER A 190 8.67 4.31 -8.22
CA SER A 190 10.10 4.65 -8.14
C SER A 190 10.51 5.84 -9.00
N GLU A 191 9.75 6.15 -10.05
CA GLU A 191 10.06 7.23 -11.00
C GLU A 191 9.36 8.56 -10.66
N VAL A 192 8.37 8.54 -9.74
CA VAL A 192 7.49 9.71 -9.49
C VAL A 192 8.26 10.93 -9.03
N TYR A 193 9.16 10.79 -8.03
CA TYR A 193 9.96 11.93 -7.54
C TYR A 193 10.73 12.62 -8.68
N THR A 194 11.40 11.84 -9.51
CA THR A 194 12.19 12.36 -10.64
C THR A 194 11.31 13.02 -11.70
N ALA A 195 10.12 12.44 -11.97
CA ALA A 195 9.18 13.01 -12.92
C ALA A 195 8.60 14.34 -12.43
N LEU A 196 8.27 14.46 -11.15
CA LEU A 196 7.83 15.71 -10.50
C LEU A 196 8.97 16.75 -10.51
N GLN A 197 10.18 16.36 -10.11
CA GLN A 197 11.35 17.23 -10.06
C GLN A 197 11.70 17.82 -11.43
N LYS A 198 11.58 17.03 -12.49
CA LYS A 198 11.86 17.47 -13.87
C LYS A 198 10.69 18.21 -14.53
N GLY A 199 9.53 18.28 -13.89
CA GLY A 199 8.32 18.84 -14.49
C GLY A 199 7.77 18.01 -15.65
N SER A 200 8.11 16.71 -15.73
CA SER A 200 7.52 15.80 -16.72
C SER A 200 6.04 15.57 -16.43
N VAL A 201 5.67 15.66 -15.16
CA VAL A 201 4.31 15.78 -14.65
C VAL A 201 4.24 16.93 -13.66
N ASP A 202 3.09 17.60 -13.60
CA ASP A 202 2.85 18.77 -12.74
C ASP A 202 2.42 18.37 -11.33
N GLY A 203 1.85 17.17 -11.18
CA GLY A 203 1.32 16.71 -9.92
C GLY A 203 1.09 15.21 -9.86
N ALA A 204 0.60 14.78 -8.70
CA ALA A 204 0.27 13.37 -8.42
C ALA A 204 -0.79 13.26 -7.33
N GLU A 205 -1.35 12.06 -7.17
CA GLU A 205 -2.17 11.68 -6.01
C GLU A 205 -1.43 10.69 -5.13
N ASN A 206 -1.44 10.89 -3.82
CA ASN A 206 -0.84 9.98 -2.85
C ASN A 206 -1.49 10.10 -1.47
N PRO A 207 -1.48 9.03 -0.65
CA PRO A 207 -1.62 9.15 0.80
C PRO A 207 -0.45 9.93 1.41
N LEU A 208 -0.68 10.50 2.58
CA LEU A 208 0.31 11.35 3.26
C LEU A 208 1.61 10.60 3.56
N SER A 209 1.54 9.34 4.00
CA SER A 209 2.73 8.50 4.27
C SER A 209 3.65 8.36 3.07
N ASN A 210 3.08 8.09 1.90
CA ASN A 210 3.83 7.96 0.65
C ASN A 210 4.37 9.31 0.17
N PHE A 211 3.57 10.37 0.28
CA PHE A 211 3.98 11.74 -0.08
C PHE A 211 5.18 12.19 0.77
N TYR A 212 5.11 12.00 2.09
CA TYR A 212 6.16 12.40 3.01
C TYR A 212 7.43 11.55 2.86
N THR A 213 7.31 10.22 2.91
CA THR A 213 8.48 9.32 2.91
C THR A 213 9.24 9.31 1.58
N LYS A 214 8.60 9.70 0.47
CA LYS A 214 9.23 9.94 -0.84
C LYS A 214 9.66 11.38 -1.05
N ARG A 215 9.47 12.25 -0.03
CA ARG A 215 9.89 13.65 -0.03
C ARG A 215 9.30 14.46 -1.18
N PHE A 216 8.06 14.14 -1.60
CA PHE A 216 7.42 14.86 -2.71
C PHE A 216 7.19 16.34 -2.37
N TYR A 217 7.07 16.69 -1.08
CA TYR A 217 7.00 18.07 -0.60
C TYR A 217 8.22 18.94 -0.96
N GLU A 218 9.33 18.35 -1.42
CA GLU A 218 10.51 19.11 -1.89
C GLU A 218 10.38 19.53 -3.36
N VAL A 219 9.50 18.87 -4.11
CA VAL A 219 9.33 19.06 -5.56
C VAL A 219 7.89 19.40 -5.93
N GLN A 220 7.03 19.61 -4.93
CA GLN A 220 5.64 20.06 -5.07
C GLN A 220 5.44 21.30 -4.20
N THR A 221 4.70 22.30 -4.70
CA THR A 221 4.44 23.53 -3.96
C THR A 221 3.14 23.51 -3.17
N ASP A 222 2.19 22.72 -3.62
CA ASP A 222 0.85 22.67 -3.06
C ASP A 222 0.39 21.24 -2.81
N LEU A 223 -0.13 21.00 -1.62
CA LEU A 223 -0.80 19.77 -1.21
C LEU A 223 -2.25 20.11 -0.85
N THR A 224 -3.21 19.58 -1.58
CA THR A 224 -4.64 19.76 -1.31
C THR A 224 -5.22 18.48 -0.70
N LEU A 225 -5.75 18.60 0.52
CA LEU A 225 -6.32 17.50 1.29
C LEU A 225 -7.72 17.14 0.78
N THR A 226 -7.75 16.42 -0.34
CA THR A 226 -8.99 16.09 -1.05
C THR A 226 -9.68 14.84 -0.52
N SER A 227 -8.95 13.86 0.00
CA SER A 227 -9.44 12.53 0.42
C SER A 227 -10.35 11.87 -0.63
N HIS A 228 -10.05 12.09 -1.91
CA HIS A 228 -10.93 11.73 -3.03
C HIS A 228 -10.92 10.25 -3.40
N GLY A 229 -9.95 9.49 -2.92
CA GLY A 229 -9.82 8.07 -3.20
C GLY A 229 -9.02 7.36 -2.13
N TYR A 230 -9.13 6.06 -2.07
CA TYR A 230 -8.40 5.24 -1.12
C TYR A 230 -7.27 4.47 -1.83
N LEU A 231 -6.14 4.31 -1.16
CA LEU A 231 -5.06 3.43 -1.59
C LEU A 231 -4.92 2.31 -0.58
N GLY A 232 -5.10 1.08 -1.04
CA GLY A 232 -4.86 -0.12 -0.26
C GLY A 232 -3.97 -1.11 -1.00
N TYR A 233 -3.51 -2.10 -0.28
CA TYR A 233 -2.65 -3.15 -0.77
C TYR A 233 -3.30 -4.51 -0.55
N LEU A 234 -3.05 -5.43 -1.47
CA LEU A 234 -3.37 -6.83 -1.29
C LEU A 234 -2.07 -7.60 -1.05
N VAL A 235 -1.94 -8.20 0.12
CA VAL A 235 -0.81 -9.07 0.46
C VAL A 235 -1.06 -10.42 -0.18
N ILE A 236 -0.19 -10.79 -1.11
CA ILE A 236 -0.30 -12.05 -1.85
C ILE A 236 0.98 -12.86 -1.76
N MET A 237 0.81 -14.18 -1.84
CA MET A 237 1.93 -15.13 -1.90
C MET A 237 1.86 -15.94 -3.19
N SER A 238 3.03 -16.37 -3.68
CA SER A 238 3.17 -17.32 -4.78
C SER A 238 2.46 -18.64 -4.44
N GLU A 239 1.45 -19.03 -5.23
CA GLU A 239 0.74 -20.29 -5.02
C GLU A 239 1.69 -21.50 -5.20
N SER A 240 2.59 -21.44 -6.18
CA SER A 240 3.55 -22.51 -6.43
C SER A 240 4.53 -22.69 -5.27
N PHE A 241 4.94 -21.61 -4.60
CA PHE A 241 5.74 -21.66 -3.38
C PHE A 241 4.91 -22.22 -2.22
N TRP A 242 3.71 -21.66 -1.99
CA TRP A 242 2.81 -22.06 -0.91
C TRP A 242 2.46 -23.55 -0.95
N ARG A 243 2.20 -24.11 -2.13
CA ARG A 243 1.91 -25.55 -2.25
C ARG A 243 3.07 -26.44 -1.80
N LYS A 244 4.31 -26.03 -2.04
CA LYS A 244 5.52 -26.76 -1.65
C LYS A 244 5.96 -26.47 -0.21
N PHE A 245 5.43 -25.41 0.40
CA PHE A 245 5.79 -25.00 1.75
C PHE A 245 5.27 -26.02 2.78
N PRO A 246 6.04 -26.34 3.83
CA PRO A 246 5.65 -27.36 4.83
C PRO A 246 4.29 -27.06 5.47
N SER A 247 3.45 -28.10 5.55
CA SER A 247 2.08 -27.96 6.04
C SER A 247 2.00 -27.57 7.52
N ASP A 248 2.96 -28.01 8.32
CA ASP A 248 3.06 -27.69 9.76
C ASP A 248 3.48 -26.23 10.01
N LEU A 249 4.21 -25.60 9.09
CA LEU A 249 4.62 -24.20 9.19
C LEU A 249 3.57 -23.20 8.64
N LYS A 250 2.66 -23.65 7.77
CA LYS A 250 1.62 -22.79 7.18
C LYS A 250 0.77 -22.03 8.19
N PRO A 251 0.25 -22.66 9.26
CA PRO A 251 -0.52 -21.95 10.27
C PRO A 251 0.25 -20.81 10.94
N MET A 252 1.58 -20.99 11.13
CA MET A 252 2.44 -19.98 11.74
C MET A 252 2.62 -18.76 10.83
N ILE A 253 2.73 -18.98 9.50
CA ILE A 253 2.78 -17.90 8.51
C ILE A 253 1.46 -17.12 8.51
N LEU A 254 0.33 -17.80 8.49
CA LEU A 254 -0.99 -17.16 8.52
C LEU A 254 -1.23 -16.38 9.82
N GLN A 255 -0.80 -16.93 10.97
CA GLN A 255 -0.86 -16.23 12.24
C GLN A 255 0.01 -14.97 12.24
N ALA A 256 1.27 -15.08 11.78
CA ALA A 256 2.16 -13.93 11.65
C ALA A 256 1.55 -12.84 10.76
N MET A 257 0.89 -13.22 9.65
CA MET A 257 0.23 -12.28 8.75
C MET A 257 -0.94 -11.59 9.43
N LYS A 258 -1.80 -12.33 10.13
CA LYS A 258 -2.92 -11.74 10.88
C LYS A 258 -2.43 -10.72 11.93
N GLU A 259 -1.36 -11.04 12.65
CA GLU A 259 -0.76 -10.12 13.63
C GLU A 259 -0.12 -8.91 12.95
N ALA A 260 0.53 -9.11 11.79
CA ALA A 260 1.11 -8.04 11.00
C ALA A 260 0.03 -7.11 10.42
N THR A 261 -1.11 -7.64 9.96
CA THR A 261 -2.25 -6.83 9.51
C THR A 261 -2.82 -5.97 10.63
N ALA A 262 -3.01 -6.54 11.83
CA ALA A 262 -3.48 -5.77 12.97
C ALA A 262 -2.51 -4.65 13.37
N TYR A 263 -1.20 -4.93 13.30
CA TYR A 263 -0.16 -3.95 13.55
C TYR A 263 -0.13 -2.85 12.47
N GLU A 264 -0.21 -3.23 11.20
CA GLU A 264 -0.22 -2.34 10.05
C GLU A 264 -1.37 -1.35 10.10
N ARG A 265 -2.61 -1.82 10.29
CA ARG A 265 -3.82 -0.99 10.39
C ARG A 265 -3.73 0.01 11.54
N LYS A 266 -3.20 -0.43 12.69
CA LYS A 266 -2.96 0.48 13.82
C LYS A 266 -1.97 1.59 13.45
N LEU A 267 -0.89 1.25 12.76
CA LEU A 267 0.10 2.22 12.30
C LEU A 267 -0.50 3.18 11.26
N ALA A 268 -1.26 2.67 10.28
CA ALA A 268 -1.85 3.46 9.23
C ALA A 268 -2.83 4.51 9.78
N LEU A 269 -3.66 4.14 10.76
CA LEU A 269 -4.55 5.06 11.47
C LEU A 269 -3.80 6.21 12.17
N GLN A 270 -2.64 5.93 12.76
CA GLN A 270 -1.83 6.92 13.45
C GLN A 270 -0.96 7.75 12.50
N ASP A 271 -0.60 7.18 11.36
CA ASP A 271 0.35 7.79 10.43
C ASP A 271 -0.24 8.99 9.71
N ASP A 272 -1.50 8.98 9.33
CA ASP A 272 -2.15 10.11 8.64
C ASP A 272 -2.06 11.40 9.47
N GLU A 273 -2.42 11.35 10.76
CA GLU A 273 -2.36 12.50 11.65
C GLU A 273 -0.90 12.94 11.90
N THR A 274 -0.03 11.98 12.26
CA THR A 274 1.37 12.29 12.59
C THR A 274 2.14 12.79 11.38
N THR A 275 1.84 12.29 10.19
CA THR A 275 2.48 12.73 8.94
C THR A 275 1.97 14.09 8.51
N LEU A 276 0.67 14.38 8.67
CA LEU A 276 0.14 15.72 8.42
C LEU A 276 0.84 16.76 9.31
N LEU A 277 0.99 16.49 10.61
CA LEU A 277 1.71 17.39 11.53
C LEU A 277 3.16 17.66 11.07
N LYS A 278 3.88 16.65 10.59
CA LYS A 278 5.25 16.83 10.05
C LYS A 278 5.27 17.70 8.79
N LEU A 279 4.29 17.52 7.91
CA LEU A 279 4.15 18.34 6.70
C LEU A 279 3.77 19.78 7.04
N GLU A 280 2.90 20.01 8.02
CA GLU A 280 2.55 21.34 8.53
C GLU A 280 3.77 22.04 9.16
N GLU A 281 4.58 21.31 9.91
CA GLU A 281 5.82 21.86 10.47
C GLU A 281 6.82 22.24 9.37
N TYR A 282 6.97 21.41 8.34
CA TYR A 282 7.75 21.75 7.16
C TYR A 282 7.21 22.99 6.45
N ALA A 283 5.90 23.08 6.26
CA ALA A 283 5.26 24.24 5.62
C ALA A 283 5.47 25.55 6.37
N LYS A 284 5.58 25.54 7.72
CA LYS A 284 5.91 26.73 8.51
C LYS A 284 7.32 27.27 8.24
N THR A 285 8.24 26.40 7.86
CA THR A 285 9.65 26.75 7.61
C THR A 285 9.94 26.96 6.13
N SER A 286 9.10 26.47 5.23
CA SER A 286 9.21 26.59 3.79
C SER A 286 8.31 27.72 3.28
N THR A 287 8.87 28.62 2.47
CA THR A 287 8.10 29.67 1.75
C THR A 287 7.48 29.15 0.46
N ALA A 288 7.79 27.91 0.05
CA ALA A 288 7.42 27.35 -1.23
C ALA A 288 6.43 26.20 -1.15
N PHE A 289 6.09 25.70 0.05
CA PHE A 289 5.18 24.58 0.21
C PHE A 289 3.97 24.97 1.07
N HIS A 290 2.78 24.68 0.56
CA HIS A 290 1.50 25.08 1.14
C HIS A 290 0.57 23.86 1.24
N ILE A 291 -0.20 23.79 2.34
CA ILE A 291 -1.22 22.76 2.56
C ILE A 291 -2.59 23.42 2.54
N HIS A 292 -3.51 22.85 1.77
CA HIS A 292 -4.85 23.38 1.58
C HIS A 292 -5.89 22.37 2.05
N THR A 293 -6.80 22.83 2.90
CA THR A 293 -7.99 22.07 3.30
C THR A 293 -9.19 22.57 2.52
N LEU A 294 -9.96 21.64 1.94
CA LEU A 294 -11.15 21.98 1.17
C LEU A 294 -12.34 22.35 2.09
N THR A 295 -13.13 23.33 1.67
CA THR A 295 -14.45 23.57 2.26
C THR A 295 -15.43 22.44 1.89
N ILE A 296 -16.60 22.43 2.50
CA ILE A 296 -17.65 21.45 2.19
C ILE A 296 -18.08 21.60 0.73
N GLU A 297 -18.32 22.82 0.27
CA GLU A 297 -18.73 23.11 -1.11
C GLU A 297 -17.67 22.67 -2.13
N GLN A 298 -16.40 22.86 -1.80
CA GLN A 298 -15.30 22.39 -2.63
C GLN A 298 -15.27 20.85 -2.71
N LYS A 299 -15.44 20.16 -1.58
CA LYS A 299 -15.51 18.68 -1.54
C LYS A 299 -16.70 18.16 -2.36
N GLU A 300 -17.87 18.76 -2.26
CA GLU A 300 -19.05 18.42 -3.04
C GLU A 300 -18.80 18.61 -4.55
N ALA A 301 -18.11 19.68 -4.94
CA ALA A 301 -17.75 19.91 -6.33
C ALA A 301 -16.78 18.82 -6.85
N TRP A 302 -15.78 18.43 -6.06
CA TRP A 302 -14.87 17.34 -6.37
C TRP A 302 -15.61 16.00 -6.49
N GLN A 303 -16.47 15.67 -5.54
CA GLN A 303 -17.26 14.45 -5.55
C GLN A 303 -18.13 14.37 -6.80
N LYS A 304 -18.88 15.43 -7.12
CA LYS A 304 -19.73 15.51 -8.31
C LYS A 304 -18.94 15.31 -9.60
N ALA A 305 -17.76 15.94 -9.71
CA ALA A 305 -16.94 15.86 -10.93
C ALA A 305 -16.37 14.45 -11.13
N MET A 306 -15.88 13.82 -10.06
CA MET A 306 -15.22 12.52 -10.17
C MET A 306 -16.20 11.34 -10.18
N GLU A 307 -17.29 11.37 -9.41
CA GLU A 307 -18.30 10.28 -9.44
C GLU A 307 -19.03 10.16 -10.79
N ALA A 308 -18.99 11.20 -11.62
CA ALA A 308 -19.56 11.17 -12.97
C ALA A 308 -18.97 10.06 -13.87
N ILE A 309 -17.81 9.48 -13.49
CA ILE A 309 -17.21 8.37 -14.24
C ILE A 309 -17.84 7.00 -13.92
N TYR A 310 -18.56 6.83 -12.83
CA TYR A 310 -19.06 5.54 -12.34
C TYR A 310 -19.77 4.71 -13.42
N PRO A 311 -20.70 5.26 -14.23
CA PRO A 311 -21.41 4.51 -15.26
C PRO A 311 -20.49 3.86 -16.31
N GLN A 312 -19.29 4.42 -16.54
CA GLN A 312 -18.32 3.85 -17.47
C GLN A 312 -17.78 2.49 -17.00
N PHE A 313 -17.86 2.23 -15.69
CA PHE A 313 -17.28 1.04 -15.06
C PHE A 313 -18.32 0.00 -14.61
N TYR A 314 -19.61 0.26 -14.75
CA TYR A 314 -20.66 -0.68 -14.35
C TYR A 314 -20.55 -2.05 -15.04
N SER A 315 -20.16 -2.09 -16.31
CA SER A 315 -20.00 -3.35 -17.03
C SER A 315 -18.73 -4.12 -16.64
N VAL A 316 -17.68 -3.42 -16.19
CA VAL A 316 -16.37 -4.02 -15.88
C VAL A 316 -16.30 -4.47 -14.43
N ILE A 317 -16.73 -3.60 -13.51
CA ILE A 317 -16.71 -3.84 -12.06
C ILE A 317 -17.95 -4.66 -11.64
N GLY A 318 -19.10 -4.37 -12.24
CA GLY A 318 -20.42 -4.85 -11.84
C GLY A 318 -21.14 -3.81 -10.96
N GLU A 319 -22.23 -3.24 -11.47
CA GLU A 319 -23.02 -2.24 -10.72
C GLU A 319 -23.49 -2.78 -9.36
N ALA A 320 -23.87 -4.07 -9.31
CA ALA A 320 -24.29 -4.72 -8.08
C ALA A 320 -23.17 -4.75 -7.02
N LEU A 321 -21.92 -4.93 -7.43
CA LEU A 321 -20.77 -4.94 -6.53
C LEU A 321 -20.49 -3.53 -5.97
N ILE A 322 -20.60 -2.50 -6.81
CA ILE A 322 -20.47 -1.09 -6.39
C ILE A 322 -21.56 -0.75 -5.36
N LYS A 323 -22.83 -1.07 -5.65
CA LYS A 323 -23.94 -0.86 -4.73
C LYS A 323 -23.78 -1.62 -3.42
N LYS A 324 -23.22 -2.84 -3.48
CA LYS A 324 -22.91 -3.62 -2.27
C LYS A 324 -21.93 -2.89 -1.37
N VAL A 325 -20.85 -2.32 -1.91
CA VAL A 325 -19.91 -1.49 -1.13
C VAL A 325 -20.62 -0.28 -0.52
N GLN A 326 -21.38 0.46 -1.33
CA GLN A 326 -22.09 1.65 -0.86
C GLN A 326 -23.08 1.35 0.29
N ALA A 327 -23.66 0.13 0.30
CA ALA A 327 -24.62 -0.32 1.31
C ALA A 327 -23.98 -0.85 2.60
N VAL A 328 -22.66 -1.11 2.64
CA VAL A 328 -21.97 -1.57 3.85
C VAL A 328 -22.08 -0.48 4.93
N PRO A 329 -22.61 -0.79 6.14
CA PRO A 329 -22.73 0.20 7.20
C PRO A 329 -21.35 0.57 7.76
N VAL A 330 -21.17 1.83 8.16
CA VAL A 330 -20.05 2.22 9.03
C VAL A 330 -20.44 1.82 10.44
N LEU A 331 -19.70 0.91 11.04
CA LEU A 331 -19.92 0.56 12.44
C LEU A 331 -19.43 1.72 13.31
N SER A 332 -20.37 2.40 13.98
CA SER A 332 -20.03 3.35 15.04
C SER A 332 -19.45 2.57 16.21
N HIS A 333 -18.23 2.85 16.56
CA HIS A 333 -17.60 2.36 17.80
C HIS A 333 -17.91 3.30 18.97
#